data_7103b43d0d31406fa52787d723374934
#
_entry.id   7103b43d0d31406fa52787d723374934
#
_cell.length_a   1.000
_cell.length_b   1.000
_cell.length_c   1.000
_cell.angle_alpha   90.00
_cell.angle_beta   90.00
_cell.angle_gamma   90.00
#
_symmetry.space_group_name_H-M   'P 1'
#
loop_
_entity.id
_entity.type
_entity.pdbx_description
1 polymer ?
#
loop_
_entity_poly.entity_id
_entity_poly.type
_entity_poly.pdbx_seq_one_letter_code
_entity_poly.pdbx_strand_id
1 'polypeptide(L)'
;MNETKIAKGSAFAKTFAALRRRSGITQRELGERLGVSNRAVSKWETGLALPSTENVYKLAKIFNVPVDYFFSSEPASEVGDEPSPTGMKSLTELYLVGRGPSSSHTIAPERASRMFREKNPTADRFKVILYGSLAKTGIGHGTDRVIKATLAPVECDIIFNTTNLEIPHPNTMDMIAYRQGVEVDRIRVVSTGGGRYENDKYVLPEPPDVYPVSSFEKIAKECRADNLRLWQYVERAEGSGIWDYLSEIWRGMKASIERGLADEGILPGGLGVQKKAKQLLCREHIDESAETRENRMVCAYAFAVSEQNACAETIVTAPTCGSSGVLPAVLYYQQKKRDYTDMEILRALAAGGVVGNLIKTNASISGSECGCQAEIGSACAMAAASLAELFGLDLDKIEYAAEIAIEHHLGLTCDPICGLVQIPCIERNAVAAMRAINAVSLASFLVDSRKISLDKVIHVMKETGLDISRQYKETAEGGLAKLKFGQ
;
A
#
# COMPACT_ATOMS: atom_id res chain seq x y z
N MET A 1 -46.85 -21.33 4.02
CA MET A 1 -45.53 -21.98 4.22
C MET A 1 -44.69 -22.13 2.95
N ASN A 2 -45.21 -21.80 1.74
CA ASN A 2 -44.46 -21.96 0.47
C ASN A 2 -43.70 -20.70 -0.02
N GLU A 3 -44.20 -19.50 0.24
CA GLU A 3 -43.57 -18.26 -0.29
C GLU A 3 -42.21 -17.94 0.32
N THR A 4 -42.03 -18.18 1.61
CA THR A 4 -40.75 -17.92 2.31
C THR A 4 -39.65 -18.90 1.88
N LYS A 5 -40.00 -20.10 1.42
CA LYS A 5 -39.05 -21.12 0.95
C LYS A 5 -38.57 -20.83 -0.47
N ILE A 6 -39.47 -20.27 -1.31
CA ILE A 6 -39.15 -19.88 -2.68
C ILE A 6 -38.27 -18.63 -2.71
N ALA A 7 -38.54 -17.65 -1.84
CA ALA A 7 -37.72 -16.43 -1.73
C ALA A 7 -36.30 -16.74 -1.27
N LYS A 8 -36.13 -17.61 -0.26
CA LYS A 8 -34.80 -18.01 0.23
C LYS A 8 -34.00 -18.82 -0.80
N GLY A 9 -34.66 -19.64 -1.62
CA GLY A 9 -34.02 -20.39 -2.71
C GLY A 9 -33.51 -19.49 -3.83
N SER A 10 -34.24 -18.40 -4.15
CA SER A 10 -33.84 -17.44 -5.17
C SER A 10 -32.66 -16.56 -4.73
N ALA A 11 -32.61 -16.14 -3.47
CA ALA A 11 -31.50 -15.37 -2.92
C ALA A 11 -30.20 -16.20 -2.92
N PHE A 12 -30.26 -17.41 -2.36
CA PHE A 12 -29.12 -18.35 -2.36
C PHE A 12 -28.57 -18.58 -3.78
N ALA A 13 -29.44 -18.90 -4.74
CA ALA A 13 -29.04 -19.23 -6.11
C ALA A 13 -28.27 -18.10 -6.77
N LYS A 14 -28.74 -16.85 -6.64
CA LYS A 14 -28.07 -15.67 -7.21
C LYS A 14 -26.71 -15.43 -6.60
N THR A 15 -26.63 -15.41 -5.26
CA THR A 15 -25.39 -15.18 -4.52
C THR A 15 -24.37 -16.29 -4.80
N PHE A 16 -24.80 -17.54 -4.79
CA PHE A 16 -23.95 -18.69 -5.05
C PHE A 16 -23.38 -18.70 -6.48
N ALA A 17 -24.22 -18.42 -7.49
CA ALA A 17 -23.79 -18.36 -8.88
C ALA A 17 -22.76 -17.22 -9.10
N ALA A 18 -22.98 -16.08 -8.46
CA ALA A 18 -22.07 -14.94 -8.51
C ALA A 18 -20.69 -15.29 -7.88
N LEU A 19 -20.68 -15.87 -6.68
CA LEU A 19 -19.45 -16.28 -5.99
C LEU A 19 -18.64 -17.30 -6.81
N ARG A 20 -19.30 -18.34 -7.36
CA ARG A 20 -18.60 -19.34 -8.16
C ARG A 20 -17.97 -18.73 -9.43
N ARG A 21 -18.73 -17.91 -10.17
CA ARG A 21 -18.22 -17.22 -11.36
C ARG A 21 -17.06 -16.31 -11.05
N ARG A 22 -17.17 -15.53 -9.96
CA ARG A 22 -16.12 -14.63 -9.46
C ARG A 22 -14.84 -15.40 -9.08
N SER A 23 -14.98 -16.61 -8.52
CA SER A 23 -13.85 -17.45 -8.16
C SER A 23 -13.25 -18.24 -9.34
N GLY A 24 -13.76 -18.09 -10.56
CA GLY A 24 -13.28 -18.79 -11.75
C GLY A 24 -13.45 -20.31 -11.73
N ILE A 25 -14.18 -20.85 -10.72
CA ILE A 25 -14.34 -22.29 -10.52
C ILE A 25 -15.50 -22.78 -11.42
N THR A 26 -15.27 -23.83 -12.21
CA THR A 26 -16.33 -24.45 -13.00
C THR A 26 -17.31 -25.23 -12.11
N GLN A 27 -18.56 -25.45 -12.56
CA GLN A 27 -19.54 -26.27 -11.83
C GLN A 27 -19.04 -27.70 -11.58
N ARG A 28 -18.23 -28.22 -12.49
CA ARG A 28 -17.62 -29.54 -12.38
C ARG A 28 -16.55 -29.60 -11.31
N GLU A 29 -15.61 -28.66 -11.31
CA GLU A 29 -14.56 -28.56 -10.29
C GLU A 29 -15.14 -28.35 -8.88
N LEU A 30 -16.16 -27.49 -8.78
CA LEU A 30 -16.82 -27.28 -7.50
C LEU A 30 -17.55 -28.55 -7.02
N GLY A 31 -18.18 -29.27 -7.95
CA GLY A 31 -18.80 -30.57 -7.65
C GLY A 31 -17.78 -31.59 -7.11
N GLU A 32 -16.62 -31.71 -7.75
CA GLU A 32 -15.50 -32.55 -7.32
C GLU A 32 -15.01 -32.19 -5.92
N ARG A 33 -14.82 -30.88 -5.62
CA ARG A 33 -14.40 -30.39 -4.29
C ARG A 33 -15.41 -30.66 -3.17
N LEU A 34 -16.69 -30.66 -3.50
CA LEU A 34 -17.78 -30.90 -2.55
C LEU A 34 -18.21 -32.38 -2.44
N GLY A 35 -17.71 -33.23 -3.35
CA GLY A 35 -18.16 -34.64 -3.44
C GLY A 35 -19.58 -34.78 -3.97
N VAL A 36 -20.03 -33.87 -4.84
CA VAL A 36 -21.38 -33.85 -5.44
C VAL A 36 -21.31 -33.81 -6.97
N SER A 37 -22.42 -34.18 -7.64
CA SER A 37 -22.46 -34.15 -9.09
C SER A 37 -22.55 -32.70 -9.62
N ASN A 38 -22.00 -32.44 -10.82
CA ASN A 38 -22.18 -31.19 -11.55
C ASN A 38 -23.67 -30.77 -11.66
N ARG A 39 -24.56 -31.74 -11.85
CA ARG A 39 -26.01 -31.49 -11.88
C ARG A 39 -26.56 -30.95 -10.56
N ALA A 40 -25.98 -31.32 -9.43
CA ALA A 40 -26.40 -30.79 -8.13
C ALA A 40 -25.98 -29.31 -8.01
N VAL A 41 -24.75 -28.96 -8.39
CA VAL A 41 -24.26 -27.58 -8.42
C VAL A 41 -25.13 -26.72 -9.35
N SER A 42 -25.44 -27.22 -10.55
CA SER A 42 -26.32 -26.53 -11.50
C SER A 42 -27.73 -26.28 -10.95
N LYS A 43 -28.31 -27.26 -10.23
CA LYS A 43 -29.62 -27.08 -9.57
C LYS A 43 -29.58 -26.02 -8.46
N TRP A 44 -28.49 -25.92 -7.75
CA TRP A 44 -28.31 -24.88 -6.73
C TRP A 44 -28.20 -23.50 -7.35
N GLU A 45 -27.48 -23.35 -8.46
CA GLU A 45 -27.39 -22.07 -9.19
C GLU A 45 -28.66 -21.62 -9.86
N THR A 46 -29.51 -22.56 -10.26
CA THR A 46 -30.81 -22.26 -10.86
C THR A 46 -31.93 -22.12 -9.84
N GLY A 47 -31.63 -22.32 -8.54
CA GLY A 47 -32.64 -22.27 -7.47
C GLY A 47 -33.60 -23.47 -7.44
N LEU A 48 -33.39 -24.48 -8.27
CA LEU A 48 -34.20 -25.71 -8.32
C LEU A 48 -34.02 -26.60 -7.11
N ALA A 49 -32.91 -26.43 -6.39
CA ALA A 49 -32.62 -27.13 -5.12
C ALA A 49 -31.73 -26.25 -4.26
N LEU A 50 -31.78 -26.46 -2.93
CA LEU A 50 -30.80 -25.90 -1.99
C LEU A 50 -29.79 -26.99 -1.60
N PRO A 51 -28.52 -26.64 -1.37
CA PRO A 51 -27.56 -27.56 -0.80
C PRO A 51 -27.92 -27.95 0.64
N SER A 52 -27.40 -29.08 1.13
CA SER A 52 -27.50 -29.43 2.54
C SER A 52 -26.73 -28.43 3.40
N THR A 53 -27.07 -28.30 4.66
CA THR A 53 -26.36 -27.45 5.63
C THR A 53 -24.84 -27.70 5.64
N GLU A 54 -24.44 -28.97 5.54
CA GLU A 54 -23.05 -29.38 5.44
C GLU A 54 -22.38 -28.80 4.17
N ASN A 55 -23.06 -28.84 3.03
CA ASN A 55 -22.54 -28.29 1.79
C ASN A 55 -22.51 -26.76 1.82
N VAL A 56 -23.46 -26.09 2.46
CA VAL A 56 -23.43 -24.64 2.66
C VAL A 56 -22.22 -24.24 3.49
N TYR A 57 -21.90 -25.01 4.54
CA TYR A 57 -20.71 -24.77 5.36
C TYR A 57 -19.40 -24.99 4.57
N LYS A 58 -19.34 -26.03 3.73
CA LYS A 58 -18.20 -26.27 2.84
C LYS A 58 -18.06 -25.15 1.79
N LEU A 59 -19.17 -24.67 1.23
CA LEU A 59 -19.20 -23.55 0.30
C LEU A 59 -18.71 -22.26 0.96
N ALA A 60 -19.15 -21.98 2.19
CA ALA A 60 -18.69 -20.84 2.97
C ALA A 60 -17.17 -20.85 3.16
N LYS A 61 -16.58 -22.02 3.42
CA LYS A 61 -15.12 -22.17 3.48
C LYS A 61 -14.43 -22.04 2.12
N ILE A 62 -14.99 -22.62 1.06
CA ILE A 62 -14.39 -22.54 -0.29
C ILE A 62 -14.36 -21.10 -0.81
N PHE A 63 -15.43 -20.34 -0.57
CA PHE A 63 -15.55 -18.96 -1.02
C PHE A 63 -15.09 -17.92 -0.01
N ASN A 64 -14.65 -18.37 1.20
CA ASN A 64 -14.23 -17.53 2.30
C ASN A 64 -15.25 -16.44 2.68
N VAL A 65 -16.53 -16.84 2.81
CA VAL A 65 -17.63 -15.97 3.19
C VAL A 65 -18.39 -16.57 4.39
N PRO A 66 -19.03 -15.75 5.24
CA PRO A 66 -19.92 -16.25 6.29
C PRO A 66 -21.11 -17.05 5.71
N VAL A 67 -21.62 -18.02 6.46
CA VAL A 67 -22.77 -18.85 6.02
C VAL A 67 -24.00 -18.01 5.70
N ASP A 68 -24.26 -16.97 6.47
CA ASP A 68 -25.41 -16.06 6.33
C ASP A 68 -25.38 -15.28 5.02
N TYR A 69 -24.18 -15.09 4.43
CA TYR A 69 -23.98 -14.39 3.16
C TYR A 69 -24.77 -15.01 2.00
N PHE A 70 -24.97 -16.33 2.02
CA PHE A 70 -25.77 -17.03 1.00
C PHE A 70 -27.27 -16.77 1.10
N PHE A 71 -27.74 -16.28 2.24
CA PHE A 71 -29.17 -16.14 2.56
C PHE A 71 -29.60 -14.68 2.76
N SER A 72 -28.70 -13.74 2.67
CA SER A 72 -29.03 -12.31 2.69
C SER A 72 -29.90 -11.97 1.46
N SER A 73 -31.02 -11.31 1.71
CA SER A 73 -32.04 -10.99 0.71
C SER A 73 -31.68 -9.77 -0.17
N GLU A 74 -30.48 -9.26 -0.05
CA GLU A 74 -29.97 -8.22 -0.96
C GLU A 74 -29.33 -8.90 -2.18
N PRO A 75 -29.76 -8.52 -3.42
CA PRO A 75 -29.08 -9.02 -4.60
C PRO A 75 -27.64 -8.54 -4.60
N ALA A 76 -26.74 -9.35 -5.20
CA ALA A 76 -25.39 -8.93 -5.55
C ALA A 76 -25.41 -7.86 -6.67
N SER A 77 -26.15 -6.81 -6.46
CA SER A 77 -26.13 -5.56 -7.15
C SER A 77 -25.52 -4.57 -6.18
N GLU A 78 -24.31 -4.16 -6.50
CA GLU A 78 -23.50 -3.25 -5.71
C GLU A 78 -23.00 -3.94 -4.42
N VAL A 79 -21.73 -4.31 -4.43
CA VAL A 79 -20.99 -4.59 -3.20
C VAL A 79 -21.41 -3.51 -2.22
N GLY A 80 -22.22 -3.89 -1.22
CA GLY A 80 -22.64 -2.98 -0.19
C GLY A 80 -21.36 -2.37 0.36
N ASP A 81 -21.26 -1.06 0.26
CA ASP A 81 -20.25 -0.30 0.95
C ASP A 81 -20.21 -0.83 2.39
N GLU A 82 -19.14 -1.53 2.77
CA GLU A 82 -18.71 -1.40 4.16
C GLU A 82 -18.81 0.10 4.42
N PRO A 83 -19.46 0.55 5.48
CA PRO A 83 -19.67 1.97 5.68
C PRO A 83 -18.32 2.65 5.48
N SER A 84 -18.19 3.35 4.35
CA SER A 84 -16.93 4.01 3.98
C SER A 84 -16.53 4.84 5.18
N PRO A 85 -15.26 4.81 5.61
CA PRO A 85 -14.81 5.62 6.73
C PRO A 85 -15.33 7.03 6.53
N THR A 86 -15.97 7.59 7.54
CA THR A 86 -16.59 8.91 7.40
C THR A 86 -15.56 10.01 7.32
N GLY A 87 -14.33 9.77 7.84
CA GLY A 87 -13.25 10.74 7.90
C GLY A 87 -11.89 10.16 7.50
N MET A 88 -10.87 11.01 7.48
CA MET A 88 -9.48 10.63 7.26
C MET A 88 -8.57 11.21 8.33
N LYS A 89 -7.46 10.52 8.58
CA LYS A 89 -6.43 10.94 9.55
C LYS A 89 -5.64 12.14 9.00
N SER A 90 -4.81 12.75 9.86
CA SER A 90 -3.86 13.79 9.45
C SER A 90 -2.84 13.29 8.42
N LEU A 91 -2.31 14.19 7.58
CA LEU A 91 -1.18 13.91 6.69
C LEU A 91 0.10 13.54 7.44
N THR A 92 0.17 13.86 8.74
CA THR A 92 1.27 13.43 9.63
C THR A 92 1.27 11.91 9.84
N GLU A 93 0.16 11.23 9.56
CA GLU A 93 0.06 9.76 9.57
C GLU A 93 0.35 9.13 8.20
N LEU A 94 0.56 9.93 7.15
CA LEU A 94 0.86 9.49 5.80
C LEU A 94 2.34 9.65 5.45
N TYR A 95 2.86 10.87 5.62
CA TYR A 95 4.27 11.18 5.40
C TYR A 95 5.05 10.91 6.69
N LEU A 96 5.87 9.89 6.71
CA LEU A 96 6.66 9.54 7.88
C LEU A 96 8.16 9.55 7.54
N VAL A 97 8.94 10.18 8.39
CA VAL A 97 10.40 10.05 8.34
C VAL A 97 10.77 8.74 9.03
N GLY A 98 11.51 7.88 8.35
CA GLY A 98 11.89 6.58 8.89
C GLY A 98 12.99 5.90 8.08
N ARG A 99 13.45 4.76 8.59
CA ARG A 99 14.44 3.95 7.89
C ARG A 99 13.77 2.93 6.99
N GLY A 100 14.29 2.82 5.75
CA GLY A 100 13.87 1.77 4.83
C GLY A 100 14.22 0.36 5.32
N PRO A 101 13.99 -0.66 4.49
CA PRO A 101 13.43 -0.55 3.14
C PRO A 101 11.89 -0.67 3.07
N SER A 102 11.18 -1.02 4.16
CA SER A 102 9.74 -1.30 4.10
C SER A 102 8.98 -0.73 5.29
N SER A 103 7.88 -0.02 5.05
CA SER A 103 7.05 0.52 6.12
C SER A 103 6.45 -0.58 7.00
N SER A 104 5.99 -1.68 6.40
CA SER A 104 5.38 -2.80 7.12
C SER A 104 6.39 -3.73 7.78
N HIS A 105 7.61 -3.85 7.21
CA HIS A 105 8.63 -4.79 7.67
C HIS A 105 9.74 -4.14 8.50
N THR A 106 9.87 -2.81 8.51
CA THR A 106 10.88 -2.09 9.30
C THR A 106 10.28 -1.04 10.22
N ILE A 107 9.54 -0.04 9.71
CA ILE A 107 9.02 1.05 10.54
C ILE A 107 8.01 0.53 11.58
N ALA A 108 7.05 -0.30 11.18
CA ALA A 108 6.06 -0.83 12.11
C ALA A 108 6.68 -1.76 13.17
N PRO A 109 7.55 -2.74 12.81
CA PRO A 109 8.30 -3.53 13.78
C PRO A 109 9.19 -2.71 14.72
N GLU A 110 9.84 -1.64 14.22
CA GLU A 110 10.63 -0.74 15.06
C GLU A 110 9.75 -0.04 16.11
N ARG A 111 8.64 0.57 15.68
CA ARG A 111 7.70 1.27 16.56
C ARG A 111 7.10 0.33 17.60
N ALA A 112 6.69 -0.88 17.20
CA ALA A 112 6.15 -1.90 18.09
C ALA A 112 7.21 -2.38 19.11
N SER A 113 8.45 -2.59 18.66
CA SER A 113 9.57 -3.00 19.53
C SER A 113 9.88 -1.92 20.56
N ARG A 114 9.89 -0.66 20.15
CA ARG A 114 10.10 0.47 21.08
C ARG A 114 9.03 0.52 22.15
N MET A 115 7.76 0.46 21.76
CA MET A 115 6.62 0.41 22.67
C MET A 115 6.73 -0.78 23.63
N PHE A 116 7.01 -1.98 23.12
CA PHE A 116 7.10 -3.20 23.93
C PHE A 116 8.24 -3.14 24.93
N ARG A 117 9.39 -2.57 24.55
CA ARG A 117 10.52 -2.31 25.44
C ARG A 117 10.16 -1.32 26.56
N GLU A 118 9.48 -0.23 26.22
CA GLU A 118 9.02 0.78 27.18
C GLU A 118 8.01 0.19 28.19
N LYS A 119 7.17 -0.74 27.77
CA LYS A 119 6.22 -1.46 28.65
C LYS A 119 6.91 -2.52 29.52
N ASN A 120 8.11 -2.97 29.12
CA ASN A 120 8.85 -4.02 29.81
C ASN A 120 10.29 -3.57 30.18
N PRO A 121 10.45 -2.50 30.99
CA PRO A 121 11.76 -1.91 31.26
C PRO A 121 12.69 -2.79 32.10
N THR A 122 12.15 -3.83 32.76
CA THR A 122 12.90 -4.78 33.60
C THR A 122 13.16 -6.13 32.92
N ALA A 123 12.79 -6.28 31.64
CA ALA A 123 13.08 -7.48 30.89
C ALA A 123 14.59 -7.63 30.66
N ASP A 124 15.12 -8.82 30.86
CA ASP A 124 16.53 -9.19 30.63
C ASP A 124 16.75 -9.94 29.31
N ARG A 125 15.66 -10.36 28.65
CA ARG A 125 15.67 -11.02 27.34
C ARG A 125 14.35 -10.83 26.62
N PHE A 126 14.43 -10.67 25.30
CA PHE A 126 13.27 -10.69 24.41
C PHE A 126 13.32 -11.85 23.43
N LYS A 127 12.15 -12.28 22.97
CA LYS A 127 11.99 -13.22 21.86
C LYS A 127 10.91 -12.70 20.94
N VAL A 128 11.18 -12.69 19.64
CA VAL A 128 10.20 -12.28 18.63
C VAL A 128 10.04 -13.39 17.61
N ILE A 129 8.78 -13.75 17.33
CA ILE A 129 8.42 -14.75 16.34
C ILE A 129 7.72 -14.05 15.20
N LEU A 130 8.33 -14.09 14.02
CA LEU A 130 7.81 -13.51 12.79
C LEU A 130 7.00 -14.56 12.03
N TYR A 131 5.88 -14.15 11.44
CA TYR A 131 4.98 -15.02 10.67
C TYR A 131 4.71 -14.45 9.28
N GLY A 132 4.14 -15.27 8.39
CA GLY A 132 3.66 -14.88 7.08
C GLY A 132 4.69 -14.15 6.23
N SER A 133 4.38 -12.95 5.74
CA SER A 133 5.28 -12.13 4.95
C SER A 133 6.50 -11.66 5.76
N LEU A 134 6.30 -11.26 7.03
CA LEU A 134 7.41 -10.90 7.93
C LEU A 134 8.44 -12.02 8.10
N ALA A 135 8.01 -13.28 8.07
CA ALA A 135 8.93 -14.41 8.14
C ALA A 135 9.61 -14.71 6.80
N LYS A 136 8.86 -14.65 5.69
CA LYS A 136 9.33 -15.05 4.37
C LYS A 136 10.31 -14.05 3.75
N THR A 137 10.05 -12.77 3.94
CA THR A 137 10.82 -11.67 3.34
C THR A 137 11.60 -10.86 4.36
N GLY A 138 11.42 -11.11 5.66
CA GLY A 138 11.96 -10.29 6.74
C GLY A 138 13.50 -10.18 6.75
N ILE A 139 14.20 -11.24 6.37
CA ILE A 139 15.68 -11.19 6.24
C ILE A 139 16.08 -10.17 5.16
N GLY A 140 15.43 -10.24 4.00
CA GLY A 140 15.67 -9.31 2.89
C GLY A 140 15.34 -7.86 3.25
N HIS A 141 14.29 -7.65 4.03
CA HIS A 141 13.90 -6.33 4.52
C HIS A 141 14.68 -5.87 5.76
N GLY A 142 15.49 -6.75 6.41
CA GLY A 142 16.20 -6.42 7.63
C GLY A 142 15.32 -6.25 8.86
N THR A 143 14.14 -6.89 8.88
CA THR A 143 13.19 -6.85 10.01
C THR A 143 13.84 -7.31 11.32
N ASP A 144 14.64 -8.37 11.27
CA ASP A 144 15.40 -8.88 12.40
C ASP A 144 16.43 -7.86 12.93
N ARG A 145 17.11 -7.18 12.02
CA ARG A 145 18.12 -6.17 12.36
C ARG A 145 17.51 -4.97 13.06
N VAL A 146 16.38 -4.46 12.55
CA VAL A 146 15.71 -3.30 13.13
C VAL A 146 15.12 -3.63 14.50
N ILE A 147 14.52 -4.82 14.67
CA ILE A 147 13.98 -5.27 15.95
C ILE A 147 15.12 -5.39 17.00
N LYS A 148 16.21 -6.08 16.65
CA LYS A 148 17.36 -6.24 17.55
C LYS A 148 17.99 -4.90 17.94
N ALA A 149 18.18 -4.00 16.97
CA ALA A 149 18.72 -2.66 17.21
C ALA A 149 17.83 -1.83 18.15
N THR A 150 16.51 -1.95 18.01
CA THR A 150 15.53 -1.22 18.83
C THR A 150 15.44 -1.77 20.24
N LEU A 151 15.55 -3.08 20.42
CA LEU A 151 15.51 -3.73 21.74
C LEU A 151 16.86 -3.70 22.48
N ALA A 152 17.96 -3.36 21.79
CA ALA A 152 19.29 -3.24 22.40
C ALA A 152 19.27 -2.22 23.57
N PRO A 153 20.09 -2.45 24.66
CA PRO A 153 21.13 -3.48 24.80
C PRO A 153 20.62 -4.86 25.26
N VAL A 154 19.29 -5.04 25.41
CA VAL A 154 18.72 -6.33 25.85
C VAL A 154 18.80 -7.33 24.69
N GLU A 155 19.23 -8.56 24.99
CA GLU A 155 19.33 -9.63 24.01
C GLU A 155 17.94 -10.00 23.45
N CYS A 156 17.87 -10.22 22.13
CA CYS A 156 16.64 -10.59 21.43
C CYS A 156 16.87 -11.75 20.46
N ASP A 157 16.11 -12.86 20.68
CA ASP A 157 16.02 -13.97 19.75
C ASP A 157 14.94 -13.72 18.70
N ILE A 158 15.28 -13.91 17.42
CA ILE A 158 14.30 -13.81 16.32
C ILE A 158 14.06 -15.19 15.72
N ILE A 159 12.80 -15.57 15.62
CA ILE A 159 12.37 -16.82 14.98
C ILE A 159 11.54 -16.48 13.75
N PHE A 160 11.93 -17.00 12.59
CA PHE A 160 11.17 -16.92 11.35
C PHE A 160 10.31 -18.18 11.20
N ASN A 161 9.01 -18.05 11.51
CA ASN A 161 8.06 -19.14 11.37
C ASN A 161 7.31 -19.03 10.04
N THR A 162 7.77 -19.79 9.05
CA THR A 162 7.19 -19.81 7.70
C THR A 162 6.07 -20.86 7.53
N THR A 163 5.85 -21.73 8.52
CA THR A 163 4.97 -22.89 8.43
C THR A 163 3.59 -22.68 9.05
N ASN A 164 3.44 -21.71 9.95
CA ASN A 164 2.13 -21.41 10.55
C ASN A 164 1.23 -20.67 9.56
N LEU A 165 0.11 -21.29 9.19
CA LEU A 165 -0.88 -20.72 8.26
C LEU A 165 -2.09 -20.09 8.97
N GLU A 166 -2.27 -20.33 10.28
CA GLU A 166 -3.36 -19.76 11.08
C GLU A 166 -2.93 -18.45 11.73
N ILE A 167 -2.76 -17.42 10.89
CA ILE A 167 -2.40 -16.07 11.32
C ILE A 167 -3.49 -15.10 10.87
N PRO A 168 -3.84 -14.09 11.69
CA PRO A 168 -4.91 -13.14 11.36
C PRO A 168 -4.54 -12.22 10.17
N HIS A 169 -3.24 -11.98 9.95
CA HIS A 169 -2.75 -11.07 8.93
C HIS A 169 -1.36 -11.52 8.42
N PRO A 170 -1.01 -11.29 7.14
CA PRO A 170 0.31 -11.65 6.60
C PRO A 170 1.51 -11.06 7.36
N ASN A 171 1.36 -9.87 7.94
CA ASN A 171 2.41 -9.17 8.68
C ASN A 171 2.21 -9.29 10.19
N THR A 172 2.12 -10.53 10.69
CA THR A 172 1.96 -10.83 12.12
C THR A 172 3.30 -11.17 12.77
N MET A 173 3.50 -10.70 14.01
CA MET A 173 4.61 -11.13 14.89
C MET A 173 4.14 -11.26 16.34
N ASP A 174 4.71 -12.21 17.10
CA ASP A 174 4.57 -12.32 18.54
C ASP A 174 5.84 -11.78 19.21
N MET A 175 5.68 -10.92 20.21
CA MET A 175 6.77 -10.37 21.01
C MET A 175 6.63 -10.86 22.45
N ILE A 176 7.72 -11.37 23.02
CA ILE A 176 7.75 -12.02 24.33
C ILE A 176 8.87 -11.42 25.14
N ALA A 177 8.57 -10.99 26.38
CA ALA A 177 9.56 -10.48 27.32
C ALA A 177 9.81 -11.50 28.44
N TYR A 178 11.07 -11.68 28.79
CA TYR A 178 11.52 -12.55 29.87
C TYR A 178 12.22 -11.77 30.96
N ARG A 179 12.09 -12.27 32.19
CA ARG A 179 12.86 -11.82 33.34
C ARG A 179 13.31 -13.06 34.14
N GLN A 180 14.61 -13.24 34.32
CA GLN A 180 15.22 -14.39 34.99
C GLN A 180 14.71 -15.75 34.41
N GLY A 181 14.56 -15.80 33.08
CA GLY A 181 14.11 -16.98 32.37
C GLY A 181 12.60 -17.23 32.39
N VAL A 182 11.81 -16.43 33.13
CA VAL A 182 10.35 -16.52 33.18
C VAL A 182 9.72 -15.55 32.20
N GLU A 183 8.74 -15.99 31.42
CA GLU A 183 7.93 -15.14 30.56
C GLU A 183 7.10 -14.18 31.43
N VAL A 184 7.28 -12.87 31.28
CA VAL A 184 6.59 -11.83 32.06
C VAL A 184 5.57 -11.08 31.24
N ASP A 185 5.73 -11.04 29.91
CA ASP A 185 4.80 -10.38 29.00
C ASP A 185 4.83 -11.02 27.61
N ARG A 186 3.68 -10.95 26.92
CA ARG A 186 3.51 -11.39 25.54
C ARG A 186 2.46 -10.53 24.87
N ILE A 187 2.75 -10.14 23.63
CA ILE A 187 1.78 -9.46 22.75
C ILE A 187 1.86 -10.06 21.34
N ARG A 188 0.73 -10.05 20.66
CA ARG A 188 0.67 -10.25 19.22
C ARG A 188 0.52 -8.91 18.53
N VAL A 189 1.35 -8.67 17.56
CA VAL A 189 1.39 -7.43 16.77
C VAL A 189 1.08 -7.74 15.32
N VAL A 190 0.27 -6.89 14.70
CA VAL A 190 -0.06 -6.90 13.27
C VAL A 190 0.37 -5.58 12.67
N SER A 191 1.21 -5.61 11.64
CA SER A 191 1.57 -4.43 10.87
C SER A 191 0.51 -4.19 9.79
N THR A 192 -0.23 -3.08 9.91
CA THR A 192 -1.39 -2.74 9.06
C THR A 192 -1.02 -1.84 7.86
N GLY A 193 0.27 -1.72 7.54
CA GLY A 193 0.75 -0.88 6.43
C GLY A 193 1.11 0.55 6.85
N GLY A 194 1.87 1.25 5.98
CA GLY A 194 2.27 2.65 6.23
C GLY A 194 3.04 2.89 7.53
N GLY A 195 3.68 1.88 8.11
CA GLY A 195 4.38 2.00 9.40
C GLY A 195 3.47 1.97 10.63
N ARG A 196 2.18 1.66 10.48
CA ARG A 196 1.23 1.45 11.57
C ARG A 196 1.23 0.00 12.03
N TYR A 197 0.83 -0.22 13.28
CA TYR A 197 0.63 -1.55 13.84
C TYR A 197 -0.50 -1.54 14.88
N GLU A 198 -1.09 -2.70 15.06
CA GLU A 198 -2.06 -3.02 16.10
C GLU A 198 -1.49 -4.12 17.01
N ASN A 199 -2.01 -4.27 18.21
CA ASN A 199 -1.66 -5.34 19.12
C ASN A 199 -2.88 -5.78 19.94
N ASP A 200 -2.81 -6.98 20.50
CA ASP A 200 -3.90 -7.63 21.21
C ASP A 200 -4.00 -7.27 22.70
N LYS A 201 -3.12 -6.45 23.24
CA LYS A 201 -3.04 -6.19 24.68
C LYS A 201 -3.08 -4.72 25.07
N TYR A 202 -2.28 -3.90 24.40
CA TYR A 202 -2.13 -2.50 24.77
C TYR A 202 -2.99 -1.60 23.89
N VAL A 203 -3.78 -0.75 24.53
CA VAL A 203 -4.54 0.27 23.80
C VAL A 203 -3.56 1.30 23.26
N LEU A 204 -3.47 1.39 21.95
CA LEU A 204 -2.74 2.44 21.28
C LEU A 204 -3.69 3.63 21.07
N PRO A 205 -3.27 4.86 21.33
CA PRO A 205 -4.10 6.01 21.00
C PRO A 205 -4.33 6.05 19.49
N GLU A 206 -5.58 5.94 19.09
CA GLU A 206 -5.92 6.10 17.68
C GLU A 206 -5.90 7.60 17.35
N PRO A 207 -5.14 8.04 16.33
CA PRO A 207 -5.18 9.42 15.90
C PRO A 207 -6.61 9.81 15.52
N PRO A 208 -7.08 11.01 15.89
CA PRO A 208 -8.41 11.47 15.51
C PRO A 208 -8.53 11.64 13.99
N ASP A 209 -9.74 11.57 13.49
CA ASP A 209 -10.03 12.01 12.14
C ASP A 209 -9.92 13.53 12.07
N VAL A 210 -9.11 14.00 11.12
CA VAL A 210 -8.87 15.44 10.88
C VAL A 210 -9.73 15.93 9.72
N TYR A 211 -9.88 15.10 8.71
CA TYR A 211 -10.73 15.40 7.56
C TYR A 211 -12.11 14.78 7.76
N PRO A 212 -13.21 15.55 7.60
CA PRO A 212 -14.56 15.08 7.91
C PRO A 212 -15.11 14.09 6.87
N VAL A 213 -14.52 14.04 5.68
CA VAL A 213 -14.97 13.20 4.57
C VAL A 213 -13.81 12.43 3.93
N SER A 214 -14.12 11.25 3.39
CA SER A 214 -13.17 10.34 2.73
C SER A 214 -13.51 10.07 1.26
N SER A 215 -14.08 11.04 0.54
CA SER A 215 -14.43 10.98 -0.89
C SER A 215 -13.91 12.22 -1.60
N PHE A 216 -13.20 12.04 -2.73
CA PHE A 216 -12.72 13.16 -3.51
C PHE A 216 -13.88 14.01 -4.07
N GLU A 217 -14.97 13.38 -4.49
CA GLU A 217 -16.15 14.07 -4.97
C GLU A 217 -16.69 15.05 -3.92
N LYS A 218 -16.81 14.60 -2.65
CA LYS A 218 -17.29 15.45 -1.54
C LYS A 218 -16.29 16.57 -1.24
N ILE A 219 -14.99 16.28 -1.21
CA ILE A 219 -13.92 17.28 -1.02
C ILE A 219 -14.00 18.33 -2.13
N ALA A 220 -14.09 17.91 -3.38
CA ALA A 220 -14.17 18.81 -4.53
C ALA A 220 -15.43 19.69 -4.48
N LYS A 221 -16.55 19.14 -4.01
CA LYS A 221 -17.81 19.89 -3.81
C LYS A 221 -17.63 21.00 -2.75
N GLU A 222 -17.00 20.69 -1.61
CA GLU A 222 -16.69 21.67 -0.57
C GLU A 222 -15.72 22.75 -1.09
N CYS A 223 -14.64 22.34 -1.78
CA CYS A 223 -13.68 23.26 -2.35
C CYS A 223 -14.32 24.22 -3.36
N ARG A 224 -15.23 23.73 -4.22
CA ARG A 224 -15.94 24.59 -5.19
C ARG A 224 -16.90 25.55 -4.50
N ALA A 225 -17.63 25.08 -3.46
CA ALA A 225 -18.58 25.93 -2.72
C ALA A 225 -17.86 27.11 -2.02
N ASP A 226 -16.67 26.88 -1.49
CA ASP A 226 -15.88 27.84 -0.72
C ASP A 226 -14.78 28.52 -1.56
N ASN A 227 -14.71 28.23 -2.87
CA ASN A 227 -13.66 28.72 -3.79
C ASN A 227 -12.23 28.43 -3.30
N LEU A 228 -11.99 27.22 -2.82
CA LEU A 228 -10.71 26.78 -2.30
C LEU A 228 -9.94 25.93 -3.32
N ARG A 229 -8.61 26.07 -3.29
CA ARG A 229 -7.67 25.11 -3.85
C ARG A 229 -7.57 23.90 -2.92
N LEU A 230 -7.08 22.76 -3.43
CA LEU A 230 -6.96 21.53 -2.63
C LEU A 230 -6.01 21.72 -1.42
N TRP A 231 -4.90 22.45 -1.59
CA TRP A 231 -4.01 22.76 -0.48
C TRP A 231 -4.65 23.64 0.60
N GLN A 232 -5.58 24.54 0.22
CA GLN A 232 -6.32 25.38 1.20
C GLN A 232 -7.33 24.53 2.00
N TYR A 233 -7.91 23.51 1.38
CA TYR A 233 -8.71 22.51 2.09
C TYR A 233 -7.89 21.79 3.16
N VAL A 234 -6.63 21.42 2.84
CA VAL A 234 -5.71 20.82 3.82
C VAL A 234 -5.43 21.80 4.96
N GLU A 235 -5.08 23.04 4.68
CA GLU A 235 -4.81 24.05 5.71
C GLU A 235 -6.02 24.27 6.62
N ARG A 236 -7.22 24.28 6.06
CA ARG A 236 -8.47 24.40 6.82
C ARG A 236 -8.69 23.22 7.77
N ALA A 237 -8.38 22.01 7.34
CA ALA A 237 -8.57 20.80 8.12
C ALA A 237 -7.46 20.59 9.17
N GLU A 238 -6.21 20.78 8.80
CA GLU A 238 -5.02 20.50 9.63
C GLU A 238 -4.58 21.69 10.50
N GLY A 239 -4.99 22.90 10.13
CA GLY A 239 -4.47 24.14 10.70
C GLY A 239 -3.12 24.54 10.11
N SER A 240 -2.64 25.74 10.47
CA SER A 240 -1.39 26.31 9.94
C SER A 240 -0.12 25.54 10.32
N GLY A 241 -0.15 24.76 11.37
CA GLY A 241 0.98 23.93 11.82
C GLY A 241 1.40 22.84 10.82
N ILE A 242 0.53 22.51 9.86
CA ILE A 242 0.85 21.52 8.82
C ILE A 242 2.02 21.98 7.93
N TRP A 243 2.20 23.29 7.75
CA TRP A 243 3.28 23.84 6.90
C TRP A 243 4.66 23.59 7.49
N ASP A 244 4.81 23.68 8.81
CA ASP A 244 6.07 23.36 9.49
C ASP A 244 6.39 21.87 9.32
N TYR A 245 5.38 21.00 9.50
CA TYR A 245 5.54 19.58 9.28
C TYR A 245 5.92 19.24 7.83
N LEU A 246 5.19 19.76 6.85
CA LEU A 246 5.48 19.52 5.44
C LEU A 246 6.86 20.11 5.02
N SER A 247 7.31 21.18 5.68
CA SER A 247 8.66 21.72 5.48
C SER A 247 9.73 20.75 5.93
N GLU A 248 9.55 20.09 7.08
CA GLU A 248 10.44 19.01 7.53
C GLU A 248 10.42 17.81 6.58
N ILE A 249 9.22 17.41 6.13
CA ILE A 249 9.05 16.34 5.15
C ILE A 249 9.80 16.66 3.85
N TRP A 250 9.62 17.86 3.29
CA TRP A 250 10.30 18.25 2.07
C TRP A 250 11.82 18.31 2.23
N ARG A 251 12.29 18.82 3.36
CA ARG A 251 13.73 18.82 3.70
C ARG A 251 14.28 17.39 3.74
N GLY A 252 13.56 16.45 4.38
CA GLY A 252 13.91 15.04 4.42
C GLY A 252 13.96 14.38 3.03
N MET A 253 12.99 14.70 2.16
CA MET A 253 12.95 14.23 0.77
C MET A 253 14.15 14.75 -0.03
N LYS A 254 14.44 16.06 0.03
CA LYS A 254 15.61 16.66 -0.63
C LYS A 254 16.92 16.01 -0.16
N ALA A 255 17.09 15.89 1.14
CA ALA A 255 18.28 15.28 1.73
C ALA A 255 18.49 13.82 1.29
N SER A 256 17.42 13.04 1.14
CA SER A 256 17.50 11.68 0.63
C SER A 256 17.96 11.63 -0.84
N ILE A 257 17.42 12.53 -1.69
CA ILE A 257 17.87 12.65 -3.09
C ILE A 257 19.36 13.01 -3.14
N GLU A 258 19.77 14.04 -2.42
CA GLU A 258 21.16 14.56 -2.45
C GLU A 258 22.15 13.51 -1.98
N ARG A 259 21.85 12.79 -0.89
CA ARG A 259 22.69 11.66 -0.44
C ARG A 259 22.78 10.56 -1.49
N GLY A 260 21.64 10.14 -2.07
CA GLY A 260 21.61 9.07 -3.06
C GLY A 260 22.34 9.41 -4.36
N LEU A 261 22.31 10.69 -4.78
CA LEU A 261 23.07 11.16 -5.95
C LEU A 261 24.60 11.20 -5.69
N ALA A 262 25.01 11.35 -4.44
CA ALA A 262 26.43 11.33 -4.07
C ALA A 262 26.97 9.91 -3.83
N ASP A 263 26.08 8.94 -3.64
CA ASP A 263 26.43 7.58 -3.19
C ASP A 263 26.71 6.65 -4.38
N GLU A 264 27.65 5.74 -4.21
CA GLU A 264 28.09 4.76 -5.22
C GLU A 264 28.31 3.39 -4.59
N GLY A 265 28.47 2.37 -5.41
CA GLY A 265 28.81 1.02 -4.97
C GLY A 265 27.66 0.03 -5.20
N ILE A 266 27.64 -1.03 -4.41
CA ILE A 266 26.71 -2.17 -4.54
C ILE A 266 25.70 -2.12 -3.40
N LEU A 267 24.42 -2.34 -3.72
CA LEU A 267 23.35 -2.44 -2.75
C LEU A 267 23.52 -3.67 -1.84
N PRO A 268 23.13 -3.58 -0.56
CA PRO A 268 23.24 -4.72 0.37
C PRO A 268 22.27 -5.85 -0.01
N GLY A 269 22.53 -7.08 0.46
CA GLY A 269 21.62 -8.23 0.30
C GLY A 269 22.06 -9.29 -0.73
N GLY A 270 23.22 -9.11 -1.37
CA GLY A 270 23.87 -10.18 -2.16
C GLY A 270 23.42 -10.33 -3.62
N LEU A 271 22.50 -9.49 -4.13
CA LEU A 271 22.09 -9.50 -5.54
C LEU A 271 23.14 -8.86 -6.49
N GLY A 272 24.15 -8.18 -5.94
CA GLY A 272 25.17 -7.51 -6.75
C GLY A 272 24.65 -6.29 -7.54
N VAL A 273 23.50 -5.75 -7.17
CA VAL A 273 22.90 -4.58 -7.82
C VAL A 273 23.73 -3.34 -7.56
N GLN A 274 24.23 -2.73 -8.62
CA GLN A 274 24.99 -1.47 -8.54
C GLN A 274 24.05 -0.27 -8.35
N LYS A 275 24.47 0.71 -7.54
CA LYS A 275 23.83 2.02 -7.45
C LYS A 275 23.98 2.75 -8.79
N LYS A 276 22.90 3.28 -9.31
CA LYS A 276 22.83 3.89 -10.65
C LYS A 276 22.44 5.36 -10.65
N ALA A 277 21.98 5.90 -9.50
CA ALA A 277 21.50 7.28 -9.42
C ALA A 277 22.53 8.30 -9.92
N LYS A 278 23.76 8.24 -9.40
CA LYS A 278 24.86 9.10 -9.84
C LYS A 278 25.23 8.90 -11.30
N GLN A 279 25.21 7.66 -11.76
CA GLN A 279 25.46 7.32 -13.17
C GLN A 279 24.42 7.95 -14.10
N LEU A 280 23.12 7.86 -13.72
CA LEU A 280 22.03 8.50 -14.47
C LEU A 280 22.18 10.02 -14.48
N LEU A 281 22.60 10.63 -13.36
CA LEU A 281 22.83 12.07 -13.28
C LEU A 281 23.94 12.54 -14.21
N CYS A 282 25.08 11.81 -14.28
CA CYS A 282 26.30 12.24 -14.94
C CYS A 282 26.45 11.81 -16.40
N ARG A 283 25.68 10.79 -16.85
CA ARG A 283 25.76 10.30 -18.23
C ARG A 283 24.87 11.13 -19.16
N GLU A 284 25.46 12.09 -19.82
CA GLU A 284 24.81 12.82 -20.89
C GLU A 284 25.06 12.14 -22.24
N HIS A 285 24.01 12.04 -23.06
CA HIS A 285 24.13 11.62 -24.46
C HIS A 285 24.39 12.84 -25.33
N ILE A 286 25.26 12.70 -26.34
CA ILE A 286 25.60 13.81 -27.27
C ILE A 286 24.35 14.38 -27.96
N ASP A 287 23.38 13.51 -28.27
CA ASP A 287 22.11 13.88 -28.94
C ASP A 287 20.90 13.80 -28.00
N GLU A 288 21.07 14.13 -26.73
CA GLU A 288 19.99 14.08 -25.74
C GLU A 288 18.93 15.15 -26.02
N SER A 289 17.70 14.72 -26.37
CA SER A 289 16.57 15.65 -26.46
C SER A 289 16.17 16.17 -25.08
N ALA A 290 15.39 17.26 -25.04
CA ALA A 290 14.88 17.80 -23.79
C ALA A 290 14.04 16.76 -23.01
N GLU A 291 13.25 15.96 -23.72
CA GLU A 291 12.41 14.90 -23.16
C GLU A 291 13.27 13.74 -22.59
N THR A 292 14.30 13.31 -23.32
CA THR A 292 15.23 12.28 -22.84
C THR A 292 15.99 12.74 -21.59
N ARG A 293 16.41 14.02 -21.58
CA ARG A 293 17.03 14.63 -20.40
C ARG A 293 16.08 14.67 -19.21
N GLU A 294 14.82 15.08 -19.43
CA GLU A 294 13.79 15.07 -18.38
C GLU A 294 13.64 13.66 -17.80
N ASN A 295 13.44 12.67 -18.66
CA ASN A 295 13.32 11.27 -18.26
C ASN A 295 14.53 10.83 -17.42
N ARG A 296 15.73 11.07 -17.89
CA ARG A 296 16.98 10.69 -17.22
C ARG A 296 17.10 11.36 -15.84
N MET A 297 16.82 12.65 -15.74
CA MET A 297 16.94 13.40 -14.48
C MET A 297 15.91 12.94 -13.46
N VAL A 298 14.65 12.79 -13.85
CA VAL A 298 13.59 12.28 -12.96
C VAL A 298 13.92 10.86 -12.50
N CYS A 299 14.39 10.00 -13.41
CA CYS A 299 14.83 8.65 -13.04
C CYS A 299 16.02 8.69 -12.08
N ALA A 300 17.01 9.56 -12.29
CA ALA A 300 18.14 9.70 -11.36
C ALA A 300 17.69 10.03 -9.95
N TYR A 301 16.74 10.95 -9.78
CA TYR A 301 16.20 11.33 -8.48
C TYR A 301 15.38 10.20 -7.83
N ALA A 302 14.56 9.48 -8.62
CA ALA A 302 13.81 8.34 -8.12
C ALA A 302 14.73 7.18 -7.69
N PHE A 303 15.78 6.89 -8.47
CA PHE A 303 16.82 5.93 -8.11
C PHE A 303 17.55 6.34 -6.83
N ALA A 304 17.93 7.62 -6.69
CA ALA A 304 18.63 8.14 -5.53
C ALA A 304 17.89 7.81 -4.22
N VAL A 305 16.61 8.14 -4.15
CA VAL A 305 15.79 7.84 -2.95
C VAL A 305 15.62 6.34 -2.76
N SER A 306 15.34 5.60 -3.84
CA SER A 306 15.07 4.16 -3.77
C SER A 306 16.32 3.36 -3.37
N GLU A 307 17.51 3.78 -3.80
CA GLU A 307 18.79 3.19 -3.40
C GLU A 307 19.09 3.49 -1.92
N GLN A 308 18.82 4.71 -1.43
CA GLN A 308 18.90 5.03 0.00
C GLN A 308 17.92 4.19 0.82
N ASN A 309 16.69 4.02 0.31
CA ASN A 309 15.70 3.13 0.93
C ASN A 309 16.23 1.69 1.02
N ALA A 310 16.77 1.14 -0.05
CA ALA A 310 17.32 -0.21 -0.09
C ALA A 310 18.52 -0.41 0.84
N CYS A 311 19.26 0.66 1.15
CA CYS A 311 20.36 0.68 2.10
C CYS A 311 19.91 0.84 3.56
N ALA A 312 18.63 0.88 3.85
CA ALA A 312 18.06 1.16 5.18
C ALA A 312 18.45 2.54 5.74
N GLU A 313 18.68 3.50 4.85
CA GLU A 313 18.90 4.89 5.19
C GLU A 313 17.59 5.62 5.48
N THR A 314 17.70 6.83 6.03
CA THR A 314 16.54 7.67 6.35
C THR A 314 15.90 8.20 5.07
N ILE A 315 14.62 7.90 4.88
CA ILE A 315 13.77 8.38 3.79
C ILE A 315 12.45 8.94 4.35
N VAL A 316 11.63 9.49 3.48
CA VAL A 316 10.24 9.87 3.79
C VAL A 316 9.30 8.96 3.04
N THR A 317 8.32 8.38 3.73
CA THR A 317 7.27 7.56 3.07
C THR A 317 6.36 8.44 2.19
N ALA A 318 6.03 7.94 0.98
CA ALA A 318 5.10 8.60 0.06
C ALA A 318 4.40 7.60 -0.90
N PRO A 319 3.35 6.86 -0.45
CA PRO A 319 2.88 6.72 0.94
C PRO A 319 3.67 5.69 1.74
N THR A 320 4.52 4.84 1.11
CA THR A 320 5.32 3.80 1.77
C THR A 320 6.81 3.98 1.52
N CYS A 321 7.65 3.19 2.22
CA CYS A 321 9.09 3.15 1.95
C CYS A 321 9.38 2.65 0.53
N GLY A 322 8.71 1.58 0.09
CA GLY A 322 8.93 0.95 -1.21
C GLY A 322 8.64 1.88 -2.39
N SER A 323 7.83 2.90 -2.20
CA SER A 323 7.44 3.88 -3.20
C SER A 323 7.95 5.31 -2.95
N SER A 324 8.84 5.46 -1.97
CA SER A 324 9.33 6.76 -1.48
C SER A 324 10.08 7.61 -2.53
N GLY A 325 10.50 7.00 -3.64
CA GLY A 325 11.24 7.70 -4.71
C GLY A 325 10.36 8.46 -5.70
N VAL A 326 9.08 8.10 -5.84
CA VAL A 326 8.21 8.61 -6.91
C VAL A 326 7.92 10.10 -6.76
N LEU A 327 7.24 10.46 -5.67
CA LEU A 327 6.77 11.82 -5.42
C LEU A 327 7.92 12.84 -5.31
N PRO A 328 8.98 12.60 -4.51
CA PRO A 328 10.05 13.57 -4.40
C PRO A 328 10.84 13.76 -5.69
N ALA A 329 11.00 12.72 -6.52
CA ALA A 329 11.69 12.85 -7.81
C ALA A 329 10.98 13.80 -8.74
N VAL A 330 9.66 13.72 -8.86
CA VAL A 330 8.84 14.61 -9.69
C VAL A 330 8.93 16.05 -9.20
N LEU A 331 8.70 16.27 -7.90
CA LEU A 331 8.69 17.61 -7.32
C LEU A 331 10.06 18.27 -7.33
N TYR A 332 11.13 17.53 -6.99
CA TYR A 332 12.50 18.04 -7.02
C TYR A 332 12.94 18.44 -8.43
N TYR A 333 12.59 17.62 -9.43
CA TYR A 333 12.87 17.94 -10.82
C TYR A 333 12.15 19.23 -11.25
N GLN A 334 10.86 19.38 -10.94
CA GLN A 334 10.10 20.56 -11.31
C GLN A 334 10.57 21.80 -10.56
N GLN A 335 10.92 21.66 -9.28
CA GLN A 335 11.51 22.76 -8.52
C GLN A 335 12.78 23.29 -9.19
N LYS A 336 13.70 22.38 -9.57
CA LYS A 336 14.94 22.76 -10.25
C LYS A 336 14.74 23.30 -11.68
N LYS A 337 13.75 22.80 -12.40
CA LYS A 337 13.46 23.18 -13.79
C LYS A 337 12.80 24.55 -13.90
N ARG A 338 11.97 24.93 -12.93
CA ARG A 338 11.09 26.11 -12.99
C ARG A 338 11.27 27.09 -11.83
N ASP A 339 12.27 26.87 -10.98
CA ASP A 339 12.58 27.69 -9.80
C ASP A 339 11.39 27.90 -8.84
N TYR A 340 10.55 26.85 -8.66
CA TYR A 340 9.47 26.91 -7.68
C TYR A 340 10.01 27.10 -6.27
N THR A 341 9.33 27.92 -5.50
CA THR A 341 9.61 28.14 -4.07
C THR A 341 9.30 26.90 -3.25
N ASP A 342 9.93 26.75 -2.09
CA ASP A 342 9.59 25.66 -1.17
C ASP A 342 8.10 25.68 -0.81
N MET A 343 7.48 26.85 -0.59
CA MET A 343 6.06 26.95 -0.27
C MET A 343 5.14 26.40 -1.38
N GLU A 344 5.47 26.62 -2.65
CA GLU A 344 4.71 26.04 -3.76
C GLU A 344 4.82 24.50 -3.75
N ILE A 345 6.00 23.99 -3.44
CA ILE A 345 6.20 22.54 -3.27
C ILE A 345 5.41 22.00 -2.05
N LEU A 346 5.37 22.72 -0.93
CA LEU A 346 4.57 22.31 0.23
C LEU A 346 3.07 22.24 -0.10
N ARG A 347 2.56 23.20 -0.86
CA ARG A 347 1.17 23.18 -1.36
C ARG A 347 0.90 21.97 -2.27
N ALA A 348 1.85 21.65 -3.14
CA ALA A 348 1.77 20.46 -3.97
C ALA A 348 1.80 19.17 -3.13
N LEU A 349 2.68 19.08 -2.11
CA LEU A 349 2.71 17.96 -1.18
C LEU A 349 1.38 17.80 -0.41
N ALA A 350 0.77 18.92 0.00
CA ALA A 350 -0.53 18.88 0.65
C ALA A 350 -1.61 18.28 -0.26
N ALA A 351 -1.68 18.69 -1.52
CA ALA A 351 -2.64 18.18 -2.51
C ALA A 351 -2.43 16.68 -2.79
N GLY A 352 -1.18 16.26 -3.03
CA GLY A 352 -0.85 14.83 -3.20
C GLY A 352 -1.12 14.01 -1.94
N GLY A 353 -0.94 14.61 -0.77
CA GLY A 353 -1.25 14.01 0.52
C GLY A 353 -2.72 13.67 0.68
N VAL A 354 -3.63 14.54 0.23
CA VAL A 354 -5.08 14.24 0.22
C VAL A 354 -5.37 12.98 -0.61
N VAL A 355 -4.80 12.87 -1.80
CA VAL A 355 -4.98 11.70 -2.67
C VAL A 355 -4.42 10.43 -2.02
N GLY A 356 -3.21 10.50 -1.47
CA GLY A 356 -2.62 9.36 -0.74
C GLY A 356 -3.46 8.95 0.47
N ASN A 357 -4.03 9.90 1.18
CA ASN A 357 -4.88 9.65 2.33
C ASN A 357 -6.23 9.02 1.96
N LEU A 358 -6.84 9.47 0.85
CA LEU A 358 -8.03 8.84 0.26
C LEU A 358 -7.78 7.37 -0.08
N ILE A 359 -6.65 7.07 -0.74
CA ILE A 359 -6.27 5.70 -1.10
C ILE A 359 -6.03 4.86 0.16
N LYS A 360 -5.28 5.40 1.13
CA LYS A 360 -4.99 4.73 2.40
C LYS A 360 -6.26 4.39 3.17
N THR A 361 -7.25 5.27 3.15
CA THR A 361 -8.50 5.15 3.89
C THR A 361 -9.48 4.19 3.22
N ASN A 362 -9.65 4.27 1.91
CA ASN A 362 -10.70 3.54 1.18
C ASN A 362 -10.21 2.24 0.50
N ALA A 363 -8.89 2.07 0.36
CA ALA A 363 -8.30 0.86 -0.20
C ALA A 363 -7.20 0.30 0.72
N SER A 364 -5.98 0.22 0.24
CA SER A 364 -4.78 -0.13 1.00
C SER A 364 -3.56 0.50 0.35
N ILE A 365 -2.54 0.77 1.17
CA ILE A 365 -1.20 1.17 0.70
C ILE A 365 -0.16 0.06 0.96
N SER A 366 -0.60 -1.16 1.28
CA SER A 366 0.27 -2.29 1.63
C SER A 366 0.47 -3.25 0.47
N GLY A 367 1.72 -3.52 0.10
CA GLY A 367 2.08 -4.50 -0.93
C GLY A 367 1.68 -5.93 -0.56
N SER A 368 1.67 -6.28 0.73
CA SER A 368 1.25 -7.59 1.22
C SER A 368 -0.26 -7.83 1.18
N GLU A 369 -1.05 -6.76 1.14
CA GLU A 369 -2.51 -6.82 1.03
C GLU A 369 -2.97 -6.74 -0.43
N CYS A 370 -2.53 -5.72 -1.14
CA CYS A 370 -3.06 -5.36 -2.46
C CYS A 370 -2.01 -5.36 -3.59
N GLY A 371 -0.81 -5.92 -3.36
CA GLY A 371 0.24 -5.90 -4.36
C GLY A 371 0.91 -4.52 -4.52
N CYS A 372 1.83 -4.39 -5.46
CA CYS A 372 2.58 -3.16 -5.66
C CYS A 372 1.75 -2.01 -6.26
N GLN A 373 0.55 -2.31 -6.80
CA GLN A 373 -0.42 -1.28 -7.20
C GLN A 373 -0.78 -0.36 -6.01
N ALA A 374 -0.86 -0.91 -4.80
CA ALA A 374 -1.14 -0.17 -3.57
C ALA A 374 0.01 0.77 -3.16
N GLU A 375 1.25 0.41 -3.43
CA GLU A 375 2.41 1.23 -3.11
C GLU A 375 2.76 2.19 -4.25
N ILE A 376 3.16 1.63 -5.39
CA ILE A 376 3.63 2.39 -6.56
C ILE A 376 2.50 3.14 -7.26
N GLY A 377 1.31 2.50 -7.40
CA GLY A 377 0.15 3.17 -7.98
C GLY A 377 -0.31 4.36 -7.14
N SER A 378 -0.36 4.20 -5.81
CA SER A 378 -0.68 5.29 -4.88
C SER A 378 0.34 6.43 -4.96
N ALA A 379 1.64 6.10 -4.97
CA ALA A 379 2.70 7.11 -5.08
C ALA A 379 2.65 7.85 -6.41
N CYS A 380 2.35 7.16 -7.51
CA CYS A 380 2.14 7.77 -8.83
C CYS A 380 0.95 8.74 -8.81
N ALA A 381 -0.17 8.34 -8.20
CA ALA A 381 -1.36 9.19 -8.07
C ALA A 381 -1.08 10.43 -7.20
N MET A 382 -0.37 10.26 -6.07
CA MET A 382 0.08 11.37 -5.24
C MET A 382 0.97 12.34 -6.02
N ALA A 383 1.93 11.82 -6.78
CA ALA A 383 2.84 12.63 -7.59
C ALA A 383 2.11 13.35 -8.73
N ALA A 384 1.16 12.69 -9.38
CA ALA A 384 0.33 13.29 -10.41
C ALA A 384 -0.54 14.42 -9.85
N ALA A 385 -1.22 14.20 -8.72
CA ALA A 385 -2.02 15.24 -8.06
C ALA A 385 -1.16 16.43 -7.60
N SER A 386 0.01 16.15 -7.00
CA SER A 386 0.96 17.18 -6.59
C SER A 386 1.45 18.02 -7.77
N LEU A 387 1.79 17.39 -8.88
CA LEU A 387 2.26 18.06 -10.07
C LEU A 387 1.15 18.90 -10.73
N ALA A 388 -0.09 18.35 -10.77
CA ALA A 388 -1.25 19.08 -11.29
C ALA A 388 -1.54 20.33 -10.44
N GLU A 389 -1.47 20.21 -9.09
CA GLU A 389 -1.59 21.35 -8.18
C GLU A 389 -0.48 22.39 -8.42
N LEU A 390 0.78 21.93 -8.54
CA LEU A 390 1.94 22.79 -8.79
C LEU A 390 1.82 23.57 -10.11
N PHE A 391 1.18 22.98 -11.12
CA PHE A 391 0.90 23.63 -12.40
C PHE A 391 -0.36 24.52 -12.35
N GLY A 392 -1.02 24.64 -11.21
CA GLY A 392 -2.21 25.48 -11.04
C GLY A 392 -3.47 24.92 -11.72
N LEU A 393 -3.49 23.63 -12.06
CA LEU A 393 -4.64 23.00 -12.69
C LEU A 393 -5.86 22.99 -11.74
N ASP A 394 -7.06 22.92 -12.32
CA ASP A 394 -8.30 22.82 -11.56
C ASP A 394 -8.50 21.46 -10.91
N LEU A 395 -9.50 21.36 -10.02
CA LEU A 395 -9.79 20.15 -9.26
C LEU A 395 -10.13 18.94 -10.15
N ASP A 396 -10.81 19.16 -11.29
CA ASP A 396 -11.18 18.09 -12.21
C ASP A 396 -9.96 17.48 -12.88
N LYS A 397 -8.97 18.32 -13.24
CA LYS A 397 -7.71 17.85 -13.81
C LYS A 397 -6.81 17.19 -12.76
N ILE A 398 -6.80 17.68 -11.51
CA ILE A 398 -6.08 17.05 -10.40
C ILE A 398 -6.64 15.65 -10.17
N GLU A 399 -7.97 15.53 -10.09
CA GLU A 399 -8.67 14.25 -9.92
C GLU A 399 -8.36 13.28 -11.07
N TYR A 400 -8.48 13.76 -12.31
CA TYR A 400 -8.26 12.93 -13.48
C TYR A 400 -6.80 12.47 -13.60
N ALA A 401 -5.83 13.32 -13.30
CA ALA A 401 -4.42 12.92 -13.29
C ALA A 401 -4.14 11.81 -12.28
N ALA A 402 -4.72 11.90 -11.08
CA ALA A 402 -4.61 10.88 -10.05
C ALA A 402 -5.32 9.57 -10.43
N GLU A 403 -6.49 9.66 -11.06
CA GLU A 403 -7.26 8.51 -11.55
C GLU A 403 -6.47 7.74 -12.63
N ILE A 404 -5.98 8.43 -13.70
CA ILE A 404 -5.13 7.83 -14.73
C ILE A 404 -3.92 7.14 -14.11
N ALA A 405 -3.31 7.75 -13.10
CA ALA A 405 -2.14 7.20 -12.44
C ALA A 405 -2.45 5.87 -11.73
N ILE A 406 -3.60 5.73 -11.06
CA ILE A 406 -4.02 4.47 -10.42
C ILE A 406 -4.39 3.43 -11.48
N GLU A 407 -5.26 3.80 -12.43
CA GLU A 407 -5.79 2.91 -13.46
C GLU A 407 -4.67 2.13 -14.16
N HIS A 408 -3.58 2.82 -14.51
CA HIS A 408 -2.45 2.22 -15.22
C HIS A 408 -1.46 1.45 -14.34
N HIS A 409 -1.76 1.30 -13.05
CA HIS A 409 -1.03 0.45 -12.11
C HIS A 409 -1.86 -0.73 -11.58
N LEU A 410 -3.15 -0.84 -11.97
CA LEU A 410 -4.00 -1.97 -11.58
C LEU A 410 -3.38 -3.29 -12.02
N GLY A 411 -3.42 -4.29 -11.13
CA GLY A 411 -2.84 -5.61 -11.36
C GLY A 411 -1.33 -5.72 -11.11
N LEU A 412 -0.64 -4.65 -10.68
CA LEU A 412 0.79 -4.69 -10.43
C LEU A 412 1.12 -5.55 -9.20
N THR A 413 1.84 -6.65 -9.42
CA THR A 413 2.23 -7.61 -8.40
C THR A 413 3.31 -7.06 -7.45
N CYS A 414 3.44 -7.63 -6.24
CA CYS A 414 4.56 -7.37 -5.33
C CYS A 414 5.39 -8.65 -5.18
N ASP A 415 6.42 -8.78 -6.01
CA ASP A 415 7.21 -9.98 -6.21
C ASP A 415 8.73 -9.70 -6.26
N PRO A 416 9.29 -8.99 -5.24
CA PRO A 416 10.69 -8.60 -5.25
C PRO A 416 11.61 -9.81 -5.16
N ILE A 417 12.71 -9.78 -5.95
CA ILE A 417 13.71 -10.85 -5.98
C ILE A 417 14.37 -10.99 -4.61
N CYS A 418 14.42 -12.20 -4.11
CA CYS A 418 14.92 -12.52 -2.76
C CYS A 418 14.25 -11.73 -1.62
N GLY A 419 13.06 -11.17 -1.85
CA GLY A 419 12.39 -10.29 -0.89
C GLY A 419 13.12 -8.96 -0.66
N LEU A 420 14.07 -8.59 -1.51
CA LEU A 420 14.82 -7.33 -1.41
C LEU A 420 14.10 -6.21 -2.16
N VAL A 421 13.94 -5.05 -1.55
CA VAL A 421 13.32 -3.87 -2.16
C VAL A 421 14.31 -3.21 -3.15
N GLN A 422 14.71 -3.98 -4.16
CA GLN A 422 15.70 -3.60 -5.18
C GLN A 422 15.15 -3.86 -6.58
N ILE A 423 14.94 -5.13 -6.94
CA ILE A 423 14.41 -5.52 -8.24
C ILE A 423 13.02 -6.13 -8.03
N PRO A 424 11.97 -5.58 -8.64
CA PRO A 424 11.93 -4.45 -9.58
C PRO A 424 11.69 -3.08 -8.93
N CYS A 425 11.71 -2.98 -7.60
CA CYS A 425 11.19 -1.83 -6.84
C CYS A 425 11.84 -0.49 -7.23
N ILE A 426 13.17 -0.45 -7.39
CA ILE A 426 13.89 0.77 -7.73
C ILE A 426 13.44 1.28 -9.12
N GLU A 427 13.39 0.39 -10.11
CA GLU A 427 12.98 0.76 -11.46
C GLU A 427 11.50 1.14 -11.52
N ARG A 428 10.63 0.48 -10.73
CA ARG A 428 9.21 0.84 -10.63
C ARG A 428 9.00 2.26 -10.11
N ASN A 429 9.82 2.74 -9.16
CA ASN A 429 9.76 4.12 -8.71
C ASN A 429 10.07 5.11 -9.86
N ALA A 430 11.11 4.84 -10.63
CA ALA A 430 11.48 5.70 -11.77
C ALA A 430 10.39 5.71 -12.86
N VAL A 431 9.88 4.54 -13.24
CA VAL A 431 8.80 4.42 -14.23
C VAL A 431 7.53 5.12 -13.76
N ALA A 432 7.16 4.98 -12.48
CA ALA A 432 5.98 5.63 -11.92
C ALA A 432 6.13 7.15 -11.85
N ALA A 433 7.33 7.67 -11.55
CA ALA A 433 7.60 9.11 -11.58
C ALA A 433 7.39 9.69 -12.99
N MET A 434 7.86 9.01 -14.03
CA MET A 434 7.62 9.40 -15.41
C MET A 434 6.14 9.29 -15.80
N ARG A 435 5.47 8.26 -15.33
CA ARG A 435 4.03 8.07 -15.56
C ARG A 435 3.19 9.17 -14.90
N ALA A 436 3.58 9.66 -13.72
CA ALA A 436 2.90 10.79 -13.08
C ALA A 436 2.94 12.05 -13.96
N ILE A 437 4.08 12.36 -14.58
CA ILE A 437 4.22 13.49 -15.52
C ILE A 437 3.33 13.28 -16.76
N ASN A 438 3.33 12.06 -17.30
CA ASN A 438 2.47 11.71 -18.44
C ASN A 438 0.98 11.80 -18.11
N ALA A 439 0.56 11.32 -16.92
CA ALA A 439 -0.83 11.38 -16.47
C ALA A 439 -1.34 12.82 -16.38
N VAL A 440 -0.53 13.75 -15.85
CA VAL A 440 -0.87 15.19 -15.81
C VAL A 440 -1.03 15.77 -17.21
N SER A 441 -0.15 15.39 -18.14
CA SER A 441 -0.24 15.84 -19.53
C SER A 441 -1.55 15.37 -20.17
N LEU A 442 -1.90 14.09 -20.02
CA LEU A 442 -3.17 13.54 -20.53
C LEU A 442 -4.37 14.23 -19.90
N ALA A 443 -4.41 14.39 -18.59
CA ALA A 443 -5.50 15.06 -17.88
C ALA A 443 -5.71 16.51 -18.33
N SER A 444 -4.63 17.19 -18.69
CA SER A 444 -4.71 18.58 -19.18
C SER A 444 -5.46 18.68 -20.51
N PHE A 445 -5.40 17.64 -21.36
CA PHE A 445 -6.03 17.66 -22.69
C PHE A 445 -7.39 16.96 -22.73
N LEU A 446 -7.67 16.00 -21.83
CA LEU A 446 -8.77 15.03 -21.96
C LEU A 446 -9.81 15.13 -20.84
N VAL A 447 -9.75 16.11 -19.97
CA VAL A 447 -10.61 16.18 -18.76
C VAL A 447 -12.12 16.08 -19.07
N ASP A 448 -12.58 16.69 -20.15
CA ASP A 448 -13.98 16.73 -20.54
C ASP A 448 -14.54 15.36 -20.98
N SER A 449 -13.66 14.40 -21.28
CA SER A 449 -14.04 13.05 -21.74
C SER A 449 -14.03 12.00 -20.63
N ARG A 450 -13.67 12.36 -19.40
CA ARG A 450 -13.54 11.45 -18.25
C ARG A 450 -14.86 10.70 -17.97
N LYS A 451 -14.76 9.38 -17.71
CA LYS A 451 -15.88 8.51 -17.37
C LYS A 451 -15.79 7.89 -15.98
N ILE A 452 -14.58 7.76 -15.44
CA ILE A 452 -14.30 7.14 -14.15
C ILE A 452 -13.88 8.22 -13.17
N SER A 453 -14.37 8.17 -11.92
CA SER A 453 -13.93 9.06 -10.85
C SER A 453 -12.77 8.45 -10.08
N LEU A 454 -11.99 9.28 -9.38
CA LEU A 454 -10.91 8.82 -8.49
C LEU A 454 -11.45 7.88 -7.41
N ASP A 455 -12.60 8.20 -6.81
CA ASP A 455 -13.20 7.35 -5.78
C ASP A 455 -13.51 5.94 -6.31
N LYS A 456 -14.02 5.83 -7.56
CA LYS A 456 -14.30 4.54 -8.20
C LYS A 456 -13.04 3.73 -8.49
N VAL A 457 -11.99 4.36 -9.02
CA VAL A 457 -10.75 3.63 -9.33
C VAL A 457 -10.02 3.19 -8.06
N ILE A 458 -10.11 3.95 -6.95
CA ILE A 458 -9.62 3.52 -5.64
C ILE A 458 -10.35 2.25 -5.17
N HIS A 459 -11.67 2.21 -5.34
CA HIS A 459 -12.45 1.01 -5.01
C HIS A 459 -12.03 -0.20 -5.87
N VAL A 460 -11.90 -0.01 -7.18
CA VAL A 460 -11.42 -1.06 -8.11
C VAL A 460 -10.01 -1.52 -7.73
N MET A 461 -9.14 -0.62 -7.26
CA MET A 461 -7.80 -0.99 -6.78
C MET A 461 -7.88 -1.89 -5.54
N LYS A 462 -8.81 -1.65 -4.62
CA LYS A 462 -9.05 -2.54 -3.46
C LYS A 462 -9.50 -3.93 -3.93
N GLU A 463 -10.49 -4.00 -4.81
CA GLU A 463 -11.02 -5.27 -5.34
C GLU A 463 -9.97 -6.07 -6.10
N THR A 464 -9.30 -5.46 -7.08
CA THR A 464 -8.21 -6.11 -7.82
C THR A 464 -7.08 -6.53 -6.89
N GLY A 465 -6.78 -5.72 -5.87
CA GLY A 465 -5.82 -6.06 -4.85
C GLY A 465 -6.19 -7.33 -4.08
N LEU A 466 -7.44 -7.48 -3.69
CA LEU A 466 -7.92 -8.70 -3.03
C LEU A 466 -7.86 -9.92 -3.95
N ASP A 467 -8.14 -9.75 -5.23
CA ASP A 467 -8.16 -10.81 -6.24
C ASP A 467 -6.74 -11.25 -6.70
N ILE A 468 -5.70 -10.42 -6.54
CA ILE A 468 -4.31 -10.82 -6.80
C ILE A 468 -3.98 -12.05 -5.93
N SER A 469 -3.49 -13.12 -6.56
CA SER A 469 -3.08 -14.33 -5.87
C SER A 469 -2.01 -14.05 -4.80
N ARG A 470 -2.13 -14.70 -3.64
CA ARG A 470 -1.23 -14.55 -2.49
C ARG A 470 0.26 -14.67 -2.84
N GLN A 471 0.62 -15.53 -3.80
CA GLN A 471 2.01 -15.69 -4.23
C GLN A 471 2.63 -14.42 -4.86
N TYR A 472 1.81 -13.44 -5.24
CA TYR A 472 2.23 -12.16 -5.81
C TYR A 472 2.08 -10.97 -4.85
N LYS A 473 1.91 -11.25 -3.55
CA LYS A 473 1.69 -10.26 -2.48
C LYS A 473 2.81 -10.30 -1.46
N GLU A 474 4.01 -9.86 -1.82
CA GLU A 474 5.18 -9.73 -0.94
C GLU A 474 5.55 -11.06 -0.22
N THR A 475 5.46 -12.18 -0.91
CA THR A 475 5.76 -13.51 -0.34
C THR A 475 7.06 -14.11 -0.85
N ALA A 476 7.67 -13.54 -1.89
CA ALA A 476 8.79 -14.09 -2.64
C ALA A 476 8.54 -15.52 -3.22
N GLU A 477 7.27 -15.90 -3.42
CA GLU A 477 6.87 -17.22 -3.91
C GLU A 477 6.42 -17.24 -5.37
N GLY A 478 6.16 -16.07 -5.98
CA GLY A 478 5.64 -15.91 -7.33
C GLY A 478 6.44 -14.93 -8.18
N GLY A 479 6.11 -14.86 -9.46
CA GLY A 479 6.63 -13.84 -10.38
C GLY A 479 8.14 -13.79 -10.48
N LEU A 480 8.69 -12.57 -10.45
CA LEU A 480 10.12 -12.31 -10.52
C LEU A 480 10.90 -12.93 -9.36
N ALA A 481 10.28 -13.08 -8.19
CA ALA A 481 10.92 -13.67 -7.00
C ALA A 481 11.35 -15.15 -7.21
N LYS A 482 10.80 -15.84 -8.23
CA LYS A 482 11.23 -17.20 -8.59
C LYS A 482 12.54 -17.25 -9.38
N LEU A 483 13.00 -16.12 -9.89
CA LEU A 483 14.25 -16.05 -10.66
C LEU A 483 15.42 -16.27 -9.69
N LYS A 484 16.27 -17.26 -10.02
CA LYS A 484 17.51 -17.50 -9.28
C LYS A 484 18.63 -16.73 -9.97
N PHE A 485 19.20 -15.76 -9.28
CA PHE A 485 20.44 -15.12 -9.71
C PHE A 485 21.61 -15.86 -9.04
N GLY A 486 22.50 -16.36 -9.87
CA GLY A 486 23.67 -17.17 -9.61
C GLY A 486 24.06 -17.42 -8.15
N GLN A 487 23.95 -18.68 -7.75
CA GLN A 487 24.79 -19.21 -6.66
C GLN A 487 26.17 -19.48 -7.22
#